data_221e622dd7cab9c2579241c51baa2a9c
#
_entry.id   221e622dd7cab9c2579241c51baa2a9c
#
_cell.length_a   1.000
_cell.length_b   1.000
_cell.length_c   1.000
_cell.angle_alpha   90.00
_cell.angle_beta   90.00
_cell.angle_gamma   90.00
#
_symmetry.space_group_name_H-M   'P 1'
#
loop_
_entity.id
_entity.type
_entity.pdbx_description
1 polymer ?
#
loop_
_entity_poly.entity_id
_entity_poly.type
_entity_poly.pdbx_seq_one_letter_code
_entity_poly.pdbx_strand_id
1 'polypeptide(L)'
;MRATWTRRTVGIALAAVCAVAFSVAAGGQAPDPMVGTWKLDVAKSTYKPGPAPKSATVVIDAAGKGIKVAVDAVTADGPIKWGYSTMRDGKDTPVTGNPAYDTVSATQASPTEGTIVYKKGGQTVATLKTTVSKDGKTLTVTTDGTDPKGQTMHNVAVYTKQ
;
A
#
# COMPACT_ATOMS: atom_id res chain seq x y z
N MET A 1 -77.07 -56.65 14.39
CA MET A 1 -76.46 -55.80 13.35
C MET A 1 -75.30 -55.01 13.96
N ARG A 2 -74.08 -55.35 13.68
CA ARG A 2 -72.92 -54.73 14.28
C ARG A 2 -72.17 -53.96 13.17
N ALA A 3 -72.08 -52.62 13.27
CA ALA A 3 -71.33 -51.80 12.37
C ALA A 3 -69.86 -51.73 12.82
N THR A 4 -68.96 -52.14 11.93
CA THR A 4 -67.50 -52.07 12.15
C THR A 4 -66.98 -50.74 11.64
N TRP A 5 -66.35 -49.99 12.52
CA TRP A 5 -65.75 -48.66 12.24
C TRP A 5 -64.27 -48.82 11.91
N THR A 6 -63.92 -48.57 10.68
CA THR A 6 -62.54 -48.65 10.19
C THR A 6 -61.84 -47.32 10.46
N ARG A 7 -60.81 -47.35 11.30
CA ARG A 7 -59.92 -46.19 11.56
C ARG A 7 -58.96 -46.01 10.38
N ARG A 8 -59.09 -44.92 9.68
CA ARG A 8 -58.09 -44.47 8.70
C ARG A 8 -56.97 -43.70 9.45
N THR A 9 -55.79 -44.27 9.49
CA THR A 9 -54.56 -43.61 9.94
C THR A 9 -54.10 -42.66 8.88
N VAL A 10 -54.09 -41.34 9.17
CA VAL A 10 -53.50 -40.31 8.35
C VAL A 10 -52.04 -40.24 8.68
N GLY A 11 -51.18 -40.67 7.75
CA GLY A 11 -49.75 -40.50 7.87
C GLY A 11 -49.33 -39.05 7.57
N ILE A 12 -48.75 -38.39 8.58
CA ILE A 12 -48.17 -37.07 8.40
C ILE A 12 -46.76 -37.28 7.85
N ALA A 13 -46.52 -36.94 6.58
CA ALA A 13 -45.20 -36.90 5.98
C ALA A 13 -44.50 -35.61 6.43
N LEU A 14 -43.47 -35.76 7.25
CA LEU A 14 -42.59 -34.69 7.72
C LEU A 14 -41.60 -34.39 6.58
N ALA A 15 -41.84 -33.34 5.81
CA ALA A 15 -40.89 -32.82 4.80
C ALA A 15 -39.76 -32.06 5.54
N ALA A 16 -38.60 -32.70 5.65
CA ALA A 16 -37.40 -32.03 6.12
C ALA A 16 -36.90 -31.06 5.04
N VAL A 17 -37.13 -29.77 5.24
CA VAL A 17 -36.51 -28.70 4.42
C VAL A 17 -35.08 -28.54 4.89
N CYS A 18 -34.12 -29.11 4.13
CA CYS A 18 -32.70 -28.82 4.31
C CYS A 18 -32.43 -27.38 3.80
N ALA A 19 -32.38 -26.43 4.73
CA ALA A 19 -31.88 -25.09 4.45
C ALA A 19 -30.35 -25.17 4.27
N VAL A 20 -29.91 -25.20 3.00
CA VAL A 20 -28.49 -25.04 2.66
C VAL A 20 -28.16 -23.58 2.88
N ALA A 21 -27.52 -23.26 4.01
CA ALA A 21 -26.96 -21.94 4.27
C ALA A 21 -25.75 -21.77 3.34
N PHE A 22 -25.93 -21.04 2.24
CA PHE A 22 -24.84 -20.51 1.45
C PHE A 22 -24.13 -19.44 2.30
N SER A 23 -23.05 -19.84 2.96
CA SER A 23 -22.09 -18.88 3.54
C SER A 23 -21.41 -18.19 2.37
N VAL A 24 -21.90 -17.00 2.00
CA VAL A 24 -21.17 -16.10 1.13
C VAL A 24 -19.94 -15.66 1.95
N ALA A 25 -18.80 -16.31 1.71
CA ALA A 25 -17.52 -15.79 2.16
C ALA A 25 -17.35 -14.45 1.45
N ALA A 26 -17.58 -13.35 2.18
CA ALA A 26 -17.17 -12.03 1.75
C ALA A 26 -15.66 -12.12 1.59
N GLY A 27 -15.18 -12.25 0.35
CA GLY A 27 -13.76 -12.24 -0.01
C GLY A 27 -13.19 -10.87 0.29
N GLY A 28 -12.93 -10.58 1.56
CA GLY A 28 -12.18 -9.41 1.98
C GLY A 28 -10.79 -9.52 1.36
N GLN A 29 -10.47 -8.62 0.44
CA GLN A 29 -9.12 -8.51 -0.09
C GLN A 29 -8.15 -8.35 1.09
N ALA A 30 -7.09 -9.15 1.13
CA ALA A 30 -6.09 -9.03 2.20
C ALA A 30 -5.61 -7.58 2.29
N PRO A 31 -5.40 -7.05 3.51
CA PRO A 31 -4.93 -5.68 3.68
C PRO A 31 -3.65 -5.46 2.87
N ASP A 32 -3.58 -4.34 2.16
CA ASP A 32 -2.38 -3.97 1.41
C ASP A 32 -1.19 -3.81 2.38
N PRO A 33 -0.14 -4.62 2.29
CA PRO A 33 0.97 -4.58 3.25
C PRO A 33 1.74 -3.26 3.23
N MET A 34 1.64 -2.48 2.15
CA MET A 34 2.25 -1.15 2.06
C MET A 34 1.51 -0.10 2.90
N VAL A 35 0.22 -0.29 3.16
CA VAL A 35 -0.60 0.65 3.95
C VAL A 35 -0.15 0.65 5.41
N GLY A 36 0.02 1.85 5.96
CA GLY A 36 0.42 2.09 7.35
C GLY A 36 1.35 3.28 7.52
N THR A 37 1.81 3.46 8.74
CA THR A 37 2.79 4.49 9.11
C THR A 37 4.18 3.86 9.19
N TRP A 38 5.13 4.46 8.49
CA TRP A 38 6.49 3.98 8.34
C TRP A 38 7.48 5.02 8.85
N LYS A 39 8.32 4.66 9.81
CA LYS A 39 9.33 5.53 10.39
C LYS A 39 10.73 5.13 9.92
N LEU A 40 11.50 6.10 9.44
CA LEU A 40 12.87 5.89 8.96
C LEU A 40 13.78 5.38 10.09
N ASP A 41 14.47 4.29 9.81
CA ASP A 41 15.60 3.79 10.60
C ASP A 41 16.90 4.32 9.96
N VAL A 42 17.37 5.46 10.45
CA VAL A 42 18.57 6.14 9.91
C VAL A 42 19.80 5.25 10.00
N ALA A 43 19.93 4.45 11.08
CA ALA A 43 21.09 3.60 11.30
C ALA A 43 21.18 2.44 10.31
N LYS A 44 20.05 1.98 9.77
CA LYS A 44 19.99 0.92 8.74
C LYS A 44 19.94 1.45 7.31
N SER A 45 19.94 2.78 7.15
CA SER A 45 19.79 3.43 5.85
C SER A 45 21.14 3.94 5.33
N THR A 46 21.29 3.97 4.01
CA THR A 46 22.48 4.49 3.33
C THR A 46 22.06 5.54 2.31
N TYR A 47 22.76 6.68 2.31
CA TYR A 47 22.50 7.79 1.39
C TYR A 47 23.81 8.19 0.69
N LYS A 48 23.78 8.22 -0.65
CA LYS A 48 24.91 8.64 -1.48
C LYS A 48 24.40 9.59 -2.56
N PRO A 49 24.92 10.82 -2.65
CA PRO A 49 26.08 11.38 -1.91
C PRO A 49 25.74 11.93 -0.51
N GLY A 50 24.66 11.62 0.13
CA GLY A 50 24.32 12.10 1.46
C GLY A 50 24.14 13.65 1.60
N PRO A 51 23.80 14.18 2.77
CA PRO A 51 23.58 13.50 4.05
C PRO A 51 22.22 12.79 4.12
N ALA A 52 22.10 11.82 5.04
CA ALA A 52 20.81 11.23 5.38
C ALA A 52 19.87 12.26 6.01
N PRO A 53 18.56 12.12 5.85
CA PRO A 53 17.59 12.86 6.67
C PRO A 53 17.78 12.56 8.16
N LYS A 54 17.57 13.56 9.01
CA LYS A 54 17.58 13.38 10.46
C LYS A 54 16.43 12.48 10.94
N SER A 55 15.28 12.59 10.26
CA SER A 55 14.11 11.74 10.47
C SER A 55 13.22 11.78 9.23
N ALA A 56 12.42 10.73 9.03
CA ALA A 56 11.33 10.75 8.09
C ALA A 56 10.20 9.82 8.56
N THR A 57 8.98 10.24 8.32
CA THR A 57 7.77 9.44 8.50
C THR A 57 7.02 9.43 7.17
N VAL A 58 6.64 8.25 6.72
CA VAL A 58 5.82 8.04 5.55
C VAL A 58 4.51 7.42 5.99
N VAL A 59 3.40 8.08 5.69
CA VAL A 59 2.05 7.55 5.91
C VAL A 59 1.48 7.14 4.56
N ILE A 60 1.08 5.90 4.46
CA ILE A 60 0.44 5.33 3.26
C ILE A 60 -0.95 4.89 3.65
N ASP A 61 -1.96 5.58 3.14
CA ASP A 61 -3.37 5.29 3.37
C ASP A 61 -4.01 4.67 2.13
N ALA A 62 -4.94 3.74 2.34
CA ALA A 62 -5.77 3.25 1.26
C ALA A 62 -6.70 4.37 0.75
N ALA A 63 -6.79 4.57 -0.56
CA ALA A 63 -7.62 5.58 -1.20
C ALA A 63 -8.39 4.95 -2.36
N GLY A 64 -9.54 4.36 -2.07
CA GLY A 64 -10.30 3.59 -3.03
C GLY A 64 -9.52 2.39 -3.57
N LYS A 65 -9.25 2.36 -4.88
CA LYS A 65 -8.42 1.33 -5.53
C LYS A 65 -6.93 1.68 -5.53
N GLY A 66 -6.55 2.87 -5.05
CA GLY A 66 -5.19 3.37 -5.00
C GLY A 66 -4.72 3.63 -3.57
N ILE A 67 -3.67 4.43 -3.47
CA ILE A 67 -3.11 4.89 -2.20
C ILE A 67 -2.89 6.39 -2.19
N LYS A 68 -2.92 6.97 -1.00
CA LYS A 68 -2.43 8.31 -0.70
C LYS A 68 -1.16 8.19 0.13
N VAL A 69 -0.13 8.90 -0.28
CA VAL A 69 1.17 8.92 0.39
C VAL A 69 1.43 10.32 0.92
N ALA A 70 1.79 10.42 2.20
CA ALA A 70 2.24 11.65 2.83
C ALA A 70 3.61 11.41 3.47
N VAL A 71 4.55 12.31 3.22
CA VAL A 71 5.92 12.27 3.75
C VAL A 71 6.15 13.51 4.60
N ASP A 72 6.65 13.28 5.81
CA ASP A 72 7.13 14.32 6.72
C ASP A 72 8.60 13.99 7.07
N ALA A 73 9.53 14.83 6.66
CA ALA A 73 10.94 14.57 6.85
C ALA A 73 11.67 15.82 7.35
N VAL A 74 12.76 15.60 8.10
CA VAL A 74 13.71 16.64 8.48
C VAL A 74 15.01 16.37 7.76
N THR A 75 15.31 17.15 6.75
CA THR A 75 16.54 17.06 5.95
C THR A 75 17.63 17.98 6.50
N ALA A 76 18.78 18.03 5.83
CA ALA A 76 19.83 18.99 6.15
C ALA A 76 19.36 20.45 5.93
N ASP A 77 18.49 20.67 4.93
CA ASP A 77 17.96 21.99 4.54
C ASP A 77 16.72 22.37 5.38
N GLY A 78 16.29 21.51 6.29
CA GLY A 78 15.15 21.76 7.17
C GLY A 78 13.98 20.77 6.98
N PRO A 79 12.83 21.05 7.62
CA PRO A 79 11.65 20.21 7.52
C PRO A 79 11.00 20.36 6.14
N ILE A 80 10.53 19.24 5.60
CA ILE A 80 9.76 19.17 4.35
C ILE A 80 8.56 18.24 4.52
N LYS A 81 7.42 18.66 3.99
CA LYS A 81 6.18 17.86 3.92
C LYS A 81 5.69 17.82 2.50
N TRP A 82 5.42 16.63 1.99
CA TRP A 82 4.93 16.46 0.64
C TRP A 82 4.10 15.20 0.50
N GLY A 83 3.39 15.07 -0.60
CA GLY A 83 2.57 13.90 -0.82
C GLY A 83 1.97 13.81 -2.21
N TYR A 84 1.33 12.69 -2.47
CA TYR A 84 0.63 12.39 -3.70
C TYR A 84 -0.43 11.31 -3.50
N SER A 85 -1.33 11.17 -4.47
CA SER A 85 -2.24 10.02 -4.55
C SER A 85 -2.01 9.32 -5.88
N THR A 86 -2.06 7.99 -5.89
CA THR A 86 -1.83 7.20 -7.10
C THR A 86 -2.68 5.94 -7.11
N MET A 87 -3.12 5.54 -8.32
CA MET A 87 -3.77 4.25 -8.54
C MET A 87 -2.77 3.11 -8.74
N ARG A 88 -1.47 3.40 -8.78
CA ARG A 88 -0.38 2.46 -9.06
C ARG A 88 -0.53 1.77 -10.43
N ASP A 89 -1.10 2.48 -11.39
CA ASP A 89 -1.38 2.04 -12.76
C ASP A 89 -0.37 2.57 -13.78
N GLY A 90 0.72 3.19 -13.31
CA GLY A 90 1.79 3.77 -14.12
C GLY A 90 1.50 5.14 -14.69
N LYS A 91 0.33 5.71 -14.42
CA LYS A 91 0.00 7.08 -14.87
C LYS A 91 0.61 8.14 -13.98
N ASP A 92 0.95 9.25 -14.60
CA ASP A 92 1.49 10.41 -13.90
C ASP A 92 0.40 11.08 -13.05
N THR A 93 0.74 11.35 -11.80
CA THR A 93 -0.12 12.07 -10.84
C THR A 93 0.67 13.21 -10.19
N PRO A 94 0.01 14.33 -9.82
CA PRO A 94 0.70 15.47 -9.22
C PRO A 94 1.32 15.14 -7.87
N VAL A 95 2.52 15.71 -7.63
CA VAL A 95 3.16 15.79 -6.32
C VAL A 95 2.93 17.18 -5.74
N THR A 96 2.58 17.26 -4.47
CA THR A 96 2.39 18.53 -3.76
C THR A 96 3.40 18.68 -2.63
N GLY A 97 3.93 19.88 -2.43
CA GLY A 97 4.81 20.21 -1.29
C GLY A 97 6.29 19.85 -1.49
N ASN A 98 6.70 19.30 -2.65
CA ASN A 98 8.10 19.00 -2.94
C ASN A 98 8.60 19.82 -4.13
N PRO A 99 9.58 20.72 -3.96
CA PRO A 99 10.09 21.53 -5.07
C PRO A 99 10.93 20.75 -6.09
N ALA A 100 11.46 19.57 -5.70
CA ALA A 100 12.30 18.75 -6.57
C ALA A 100 11.49 17.89 -7.55
N TYR A 101 10.19 17.67 -7.29
CA TYR A 101 9.32 16.81 -8.10
C TYR A 101 7.98 17.52 -8.34
N ASP A 102 7.40 17.36 -9.51
CA ASP A 102 6.05 17.87 -9.83
C ASP A 102 5.06 16.76 -10.15
N THR A 103 5.54 15.60 -10.63
CA THR A 103 4.72 14.44 -10.91
C THR A 103 5.38 13.14 -10.45
N VAL A 104 4.55 12.15 -10.24
CA VAL A 104 4.96 10.79 -9.90
C VAL A 104 4.12 9.80 -10.69
N SER A 105 4.76 8.74 -11.20
CA SER A 105 4.06 7.54 -11.64
C SER A 105 4.47 6.37 -10.76
N ALA A 106 3.51 5.52 -10.42
CA ALA A 106 3.75 4.36 -9.59
C ALA A 106 3.13 3.11 -10.21
N THR A 107 3.84 1.99 -10.09
CA THR A 107 3.36 0.66 -10.49
C THR A 107 3.57 -0.32 -9.34
N GLN A 108 2.72 -1.33 -9.26
CA GLN A 108 2.82 -2.39 -8.27
C GLN A 108 3.07 -3.71 -8.99
N ALA A 109 4.23 -4.33 -8.72
CA ALA A 109 4.62 -5.61 -9.32
C ALA A 109 4.03 -6.80 -8.53
N SER A 110 3.91 -6.65 -7.21
CA SER A 110 3.29 -7.61 -6.29
C SER A 110 2.69 -6.88 -5.09
N PRO A 111 1.96 -7.53 -4.19
CA PRO A 111 1.45 -6.88 -2.97
C PRO A 111 2.54 -6.22 -2.13
N THR A 112 3.77 -6.73 -2.18
CA THR A 112 4.90 -6.25 -1.38
C THR A 112 5.94 -5.47 -2.18
N GLU A 113 5.81 -5.35 -3.50
CA GLU A 113 6.82 -4.71 -4.36
C GLU A 113 6.20 -3.70 -5.30
N GLY A 114 6.85 -2.55 -5.44
CA GLY A 114 6.45 -1.49 -6.34
C GLY A 114 7.61 -0.70 -6.91
N THR A 115 7.34 0.02 -7.97
CA THR A 115 8.27 1.00 -8.57
C THR A 115 7.59 2.35 -8.62
N ILE A 116 8.33 3.39 -8.24
CA ILE A 116 7.86 4.78 -8.25
C ILE A 116 8.86 5.58 -9.07
N VAL A 117 8.37 6.39 -10.00
CA VAL A 117 9.19 7.27 -10.82
C VAL A 117 8.80 8.71 -10.53
N TYR A 118 9.73 9.49 -9.99
CA TYR A 118 9.56 10.93 -9.80
C TYR A 118 10.06 11.71 -11.00
N LYS A 119 9.28 12.71 -11.40
CA LYS A 119 9.57 13.57 -12.56
C LYS A 119 9.56 15.04 -12.18
N LYS A 120 10.33 15.82 -12.93
CA LYS A 120 10.33 17.28 -12.90
C LYS A 120 10.29 17.80 -14.33
N GLY A 121 9.29 18.62 -14.66
CA GLY A 121 9.10 19.10 -16.02
C GLY A 121 8.98 17.99 -17.07
N GLY A 122 8.38 16.85 -16.71
CA GLY A 122 8.26 15.67 -17.57
C GLY A 122 9.51 14.79 -17.65
N GLN A 123 10.64 15.20 -17.09
CA GLN A 123 11.88 14.43 -17.06
C GLN A 123 11.97 13.57 -15.80
N THR A 124 12.36 12.31 -15.97
CA THR A 124 12.64 11.42 -14.83
C THR A 124 13.85 11.92 -14.06
N VAL A 125 13.67 12.15 -12.76
CA VAL A 125 14.75 12.59 -11.85
C VAL A 125 15.11 11.54 -10.82
N ALA A 126 14.19 10.64 -10.48
CA ALA A 126 14.47 9.52 -9.58
C ALA A 126 13.54 8.34 -9.85
N THR A 127 14.08 7.14 -9.70
CA THR A 127 13.32 5.88 -9.71
C THR A 127 13.52 5.19 -8.38
N LEU A 128 12.41 4.81 -7.74
CA LEU A 128 12.40 4.13 -6.46
C LEU A 128 11.85 2.71 -6.65
N LYS A 129 12.54 1.75 -6.03
CA LYS A 129 12.03 0.40 -5.83
C LYS A 129 11.63 0.25 -4.37
N THR A 130 10.42 -0.20 -4.12
CA THR A 130 9.87 -0.39 -2.77
C THR A 130 9.63 -1.87 -2.52
N THR A 131 10.03 -2.36 -1.35
CA THR A 131 9.84 -3.76 -0.94
C THR A 131 9.43 -3.81 0.53
N VAL A 132 8.30 -4.44 0.82
CA VAL A 132 7.86 -4.76 2.18
C VAL A 132 8.31 -6.16 2.53
N SER A 133 8.89 -6.34 3.72
CA SER A 133 9.32 -7.64 4.22
C SER A 133 8.14 -8.62 4.41
N LYS A 134 8.41 -9.93 4.41
CA LYS A 134 7.38 -10.97 4.56
C LYS A 134 6.55 -10.86 5.84
N ASP A 135 7.14 -10.34 6.90
CA ASP A 135 6.45 -10.10 8.18
C ASP A 135 5.66 -8.78 8.21
N GLY A 136 5.70 -8.01 7.12
CA GLY A 136 5.00 -6.72 6.97
C GLY A 136 5.55 -5.59 7.83
N LYS A 137 6.72 -5.74 8.47
CA LYS A 137 7.24 -4.80 9.47
C LYS A 137 8.32 -3.86 8.96
N THR A 138 8.95 -4.18 7.83
CA THR A 138 10.04 -3.39 7.24
C THR A 138 9.69 -3.00 5.82
N LEU A 139 9.82 -1.72 5.49
CA LEU A 139 9.75 -1.20 4.13
C LEU A 139 11.15 -0.74 3.73
N THR A 140 11.69 -1.31 2.66
CA THR A 140 12.94 -0.87 2.04
C THR A 140 12.63 -0.09 0.78
N VAL A 141 13.23 1.08 0.65
CA VAL A 141 13.11 1.96 -0.51
C VAL A 141 14.50 2.20 -1.08
N THR A 142 14.79 1.64 -2.25
CA THR A 142 16.02 1.92 -3.00
C THR A 142 15.71 3.01 -4.03
N THR A 143 16.45 4.10 -4.00
CA THR A 143 16.28 5.25 -4.89
C THR A 143 17.52 5.43 -5.74
N ASP A 144 17.34 5.43 -7.05
CA ASP A 144 18.36 5.76 -8.04
C ASP A 144 17.90 7.02 -8.80
N GLY A 145 18.81 7.97 -9.02
CA GLY A 145 18.45 9.21 -9.71
C GLY A 145 19.54 10.25 -9.72
N THR A 146 19.12 11.49 -9.87
CA THR A 146 20.01 12.66 -9.88
C THR A 146 19.49 13.68 -8.87
N ASP A 147 20.37 14.17 -8.02
CA ASP A 147 20.01 15.21 -7.07
C ASP A 147 19.82 16.58 -7.76
N PRO A 148 19.30 17.61 -7.07
CA PRO A 148 19.14 18.94 -7.64
C PRO A 148 20.46 19.63 -8.09
N LYS A 149 21.61 19.08 -7.67
CA LYS A 149 22.95 19.55 -8.05
C LYS A 149 23.52 18.82 -9.27
N GLY A 150 22.75 17.86 -9.85
CA GLY A 150 23.18 17.04 -10.98
C GLY A 150 24.06 15.85 -10.61
N GLN A 151 24.19 15.52 -9.33
CA GLN A 151 24.99 14.38 -8.87
C GLN A 151 24.18 13.09 -8.89
N THR A 152 24.79 11.99 -9.31
CA THR A 152 24.16 10.67 -9.25
C THR A 152 23.85 10.30 -7.79
N MET A 153 22.61 9.91 -7.54
CA MET A 153 22.09 9.55 -6.23
C MET A 153 21.77 8.06 -6.19
N HIS A 154 22.26 7.39 -5.13
CA HIS A 154 21.87 6.03 -4.79
C HIS A 154 21.61 5.94 -3.29
N ASN A 155 20.33 5.76 -2.91
CA ASN A 155 19.92 5.70 -1.52
C ASN A 155 19.21 4.38 -1.25
N VAL A 156 19.48 3.82 -0.07
CA VAL A 156 18.71 2.70 0.48
C VAL A 156 18.14 3.17 1.82
N ALA A 157 16.85 3.43 1.86
CA ALA A 157 16.15 3.86 3.06
C ALA A 157 15.37 2.67 3.65
N VAL A 158 15.57 2.40 4.92
CA VAL A 158 14.89 1.34 5.67
C VAL A 158 13.93 1.98 6.65
N TYR A 159 12.67 1.57 6.58
CA TYR A 159 11.61 2.05 7.46
C TYR A 159 11.03 0.90 8.28
N THR A 160 10.60 1.20 9.50
CA THR A 160 9.89 0.27 10.39
C THR A 160 8.44 0.68 10.51
N LYS A 161 7.54 -0.29 10.43
CA LYS A 161 6.10 -0.06 10.62
C LYS A 161 5.81 0.28 12.07
N GLN A 162 4.94 1.28 12.29
CA GLN A 162 4.50 1.73 13.61
C GLN A 162 3.17 1.09 14.00
#